data_795c08234612e496fb2fe5a98bd6c125
#
_entry.id   795c08234612e496fb2fe5a98bd6c125
#
_cell.length_a   1.000
_cell.length_b   1.000
_cell.length_c   1.000
_cell.angle_alpha   90.00
_cell.angle_beta   90.00
_cell.angle_gamma   90.00
#
_symmetry.space_group_name_H-M   'P 1'
#
loop_
_entity.id
_entity.type
_entity.pdbx_description
1 polymer ?
#
loop_
_entity_poly.entity_id
_entity_poly.type
_entity_poly.pdbx_seq_one_letter_code
_entity_poly.pdbx_strand_id
1 'polypeptide(L)'
;MKRFAVLLLTLALAVCCTLPAFAADTIEVNEDVSVSDDYDWTRFKGQNITLNVYNWGEYISNGSDDSLDVVSAFEDLTGIKVNYTTFDSNESMYAKLKSGAADYDVVIPSDYMVAKMIAEGMLKPLNYDNIPNFQKIDAEYRNPDYDPQNAYTVPYMLCTTGIIYNTTMVDKAPTSWADLWDEQYAGNILMFNNSRDAYAIAAFKSGHDINPQSTEEVDEVVKELKAQKPLVQAYVMDEIFDKMIGGEAAIGVYYSGDAITMIDDNPDLAWVFPEEGSVLSVDCMAIPATSEHQEAAEMFI
;
A
#
# COMPACT_ATOMS: atom_id res chain seq x y z
N MET A 1 44.26 11.04 -73.53
CA MET A 1 44.46 11.86 -72.33
C MET A 1 43.30 11.58 -71.39
N LYS A 2 43.51 10.61 -70.55
CA LYS A 2 42.44 10.19 -69.57
C LYS A 2 42.88 10.64 -68.15
N ARG A 3 42.14 11.51 -67.57
CA ARG A 3 42.35 12.00 -66.17
C ARG A 3 41.77 11.00 -65.19
N PHE A 4 42.63 10.36 -64.39
CA PHE A 4 42.23 9.58 -63.24
C PHE A 4 41.94 10.48 -62.09
N ALA A 5 40.70 10.46 -61.62
CA ALA A 5 40.32 11.08 -60.35
C ALA A 5 40.50 10.02 -59.26
N VAL A 6 41.40 10.28 -58.33
CA VAL A 6 41.59 9.50 -57.14
C VAL A 6 40.58 9.97 -56.11
N LEU A 7 39.60 9.15 -55.76
CA LEU A 7 38.66 9.39 -54.71
C LEU A 7 39.30 8.89 -53.40
N LEU A 8 39.71 9.81 -52.55
CA LEU A 8 40.13 9.53 -51.18
C LEU A 8 38.87 9.26 -50.33
N LEU A 9 38.61 8.00 -50.04
CA LEU A 9 37.56 7.59 -49.09
C LEU A 9 38.15 7.71 -47.68
N THR A 10 37.87 8.80 -46.97
CA THR A 10 38.17 8.92 -45.55
C THR A 10 37.15 8.08 -44.77
N LEU A 11 37.57 6.91 -44.33
CA LEU A 11 36.83 6.07 -43.39
C LEU A 11 36.94 6.68 -42.00
N ALA A 12 35.94 7.45 -41.60
CA ALA A 12 35.79 7.88 -40.22
C ALA A 12 35.38 6.66 -39.37
N LEU A 13 36.34 6.03 -38.71
CA LEU A 13 36.04 5.10 -37.62
C LEU A 13 35.39 5.90 -36.51
N ALA A 14 34.05 5.86 -36.43
CA ALA A 14 33.33 6.18 -35.23
C ALA A 14 33.64 5.08 -34.20
N VAL A 15 34.65 5.32 -33.35
CA VAL A 15 34.83 4.55 -32.13
C VAL A 15 33.67 4.92 -31.23
N CYS A 16 32.55 4.18 -31.32
CA CYS A 16 31.58 4.12 -30.27
C CYS A 16 32.29 3.53 -29.06
N CYS A 17 32.74 4.41 -28.16
CA CYS A 17 33.02 4.03 -26.79
C CYS A 17 31.68 3.62 -26.18
N THR A 18 31.26 2.40 -26.36
CA THR A 18 30.35 1.74 -25.47
C THR A 18 31.11 1.63 -24.15
N LEU A 19 30.91 2.59 -23.26
CA LEU A 19 31.22 2.36 -21.86
C LEU A 19 30.49 1.07 -21.51
N PRO A 20 31.19 0.04 -20.98
CA PRO A 20 30.48 -1.09 -20.42
C PRO A 20 29.59 -0.50 -19.35
N ALA A 21 28.28 -0.65 -19.50
CA ALA A 21 27.41 -0.56 -18.34
C ALA A 21 27.96 -1.66 -17.42
N PHE A 22 28.67 -1.27 -16.37
CA PHE A 22 28.97 -2.19 -15.28
C PHE A 22 27.59 -2.58 -14.77
N ALA A 23 27.16 -3.81 -15.06
CA ALA A 23 26.11 -4.41 -14.28
C ALA A 23 26.63 -4.32 -12.83
N ALA A 24 25.89 -3.65 -11.95
CA ALA A 24 26.21 -3.67 -10.55
C ALA A 24 26.35 -5.15 -10.16
N ASP A 25 27.44 -5.49 -9.48
CA ASP A 25 27.58 -6.82 -8.91
C ASP A 25 26.37 -7.03 -7.99
N THR A 26 25.82 -8.22 -7.95
CA THR A 26 24.63 -8.55 -7.17
C THR A 26 24.92 -9.65 -6.18
N ILE A 27 24.29 -9.57 -5.02
CA ILE A 27 24.27 -10.65 -4.03
C ILE A 27 23.01 -11.46 -4.27
N GLU A 28 23.16 -12.74 -4.58
CA GLU A 28 22.04 -13.67 -4.68
C GLU A 28 21.54 -14.00 -3.26
N VAL A 29 20.28 -13.69 -2.99
CA VAL A 29 19.63 -13.97 -1.70
C VAL A 29 19.01 -15.37 -1.74
N ASN A 30 18.33 -15.68 -2.83
CA ASN A 30 17.80 -17.00 -3.16
C ASN A 30 17.67 -17.13 -4.69
N GLU A 31 17.03 -18.20 -5.19
CA GLU A 31 16.91 -18.47 -6.63
C GLU A 31 16.13 -17.39 -7.40
N ASP A 32 15.28 -16.61 -6.72
CA ASP A 32 14.40 -15.62 -7.34
C ASP A 32 14.84 -14.17 -7.06
N VAL A 33 15.69 -13.94 -6.05
CA VAL A 33 16.01 -12.59 -5.55
C VAL A 33 17.50 -12.35 -5.48
N SER A 34 17.89 -11.24 -6.11
CA SER A 34 19.21 -10.65 -5.93
C SER A 34 19.11 -9.18 -5.54
N VAL A 35 20.05 -8.72 -4.72
CA VAL A 35 20.17 -7.31 -4.31
C VAL A 35 21.50 -6.74 -4.79
N SER A 36 21.61 -5.43 -4.90
CA SER A 36 22.86 -4.75 -5.25
C SER A 36 23.93 -4.96 -4.17
N ASP A 37 25.16 -5.16 -4.56
CA ASP A 37 26.31 -5.28 -3.63
C ASP A 37 26.93 -3.93 -3.25
N ASP A 38 26.45 -2.83 -3.83
CA ASP A 38 26.89 -1.48 -3.51
C ASP A 38 26.35 -0.96 -2.16
N TYR A 39 25.53 -1.75 -1.46
CA TYR A 39 24.98 -1.48 -0.16
C TYR A 39 25.41 -2.53 0.86
N ASP A 40 25.92 -2.13 2.03
CA ASP A 40 26.34 -3.08 3.06
C ASP A 40 25.14 -3.64 3.84
N TRP A 41 24.53 -4.66 3.26
CA TRP A 41 23.42 -5.40 3.85
C TRP A 41 23.79 -6.15 5.14
N THR A 42 25.07 -6.41 5.35
CA THR A 42 25.56 -7.27 6.45
C THR A 42 26.05 -6.49 7.65
N ARG A 43 25.99 -5.15 7.64
CA ARG A 43 26.55 -4.29 8.70
C ARG A 43 26.00 -4.52 10.11
N PHE A 44 24.82 -5.14 10.22
CA PHE A 44 24.21 -5.51 11.50
C PHE A 44 24.37 -6.98 11.88
N LYS A 45 25.03 -7.78 11.04
CA LYS A 45 25.17 -9.23 11.23
C LYS A 45 25.91 -9.54 12.56
N GLY A 46 25.27 -10.35 13.41
CA GLY A 46 25.82 -10.68 14.74
C GLY A 46 25.52 -9.68 15.86
N GLN A 47 24.79 -8.60 15.60
CA GLN A 47 24.40 -7.62 16.62
C GLN A 47 23.11 -8.00 17.38
N ASN A 48 22.43 -9.10 16.96
CA ASN A 48 21.19 -9.62 17.56
C ASN A 48 20.05 -8.57 17.60
N ILE A 49 19.93 -7.78 16.54
CA ILE A 49 18.84 -6.80 16.40
C ILE A 49 17.56 -7.55 16.04
N THR A 50 16.44 -7.13 16.63
CA THR A 50 15.08 -7.53 16.25
C THR A 50 14.29 -6.28 15.94
N LEU A 51 13.74 -6.19 14.74
CA LEU A 51 12.81 -5.13 14.32
C LEU A 51 11.38 -5.58 14.59
N ASN A 52 10.59 -4.71 15.21
CA ASN A 52 9.15 -4.88 15.34
C ASN A 52 8.46 -4.10 14.21
N VAL A 53 7.87 -4.82 13.25
CA VAL A 53 7.15 -4.26 12.11
C VAL A 53 5.65 -4.38 12.35
N TYR A 54 4.90 -3.30 12.12
CA TYR A 54 3.45 -3.25 12.30
C TYR A 54 2.80 -2.76 11.01
N ASN A 55 2.15 -3.67 10.30
CA ASN A 55 1.60 -3.45 8.97
C ASN A 55 0.13 -3.88 8.92
N TRP A 56 -0.50 -3.70 7.78
CA TRP A 56 -1.81 -4.25 7.45
C TRP A 56 -1.73 -5.77 7.25
N GLY A 57 -2.86 -6.46 7.34
CA GLY A 57 -2.99 -7.82 6.85
C GLY A 57 -2.80 -7.87 5.33
N GLU A 58 -2.44 -9.02 4.78
CA GLU A 58 -2.28 -9.29 3.33
C GLU A 58 -1.48 -8.21 2.55
N TYR A 59 -0.46 -7.62 3.18
CA TYR A 59 0.24 -6.42 2.69
C TYR A 59 1.73 -6.63 2.42
N ILE A 60 2.22 -7.86 2.50
CA ILE A 60 3.59 -8.26 2.18
C ILE A 60 3.60 -9.70 1.66
N SER A 61 4.44 -9.97 0.68
CA SER A 61 4.66 -11.33 0.20
C SER A 61 5.29 -12.19 1.29
N ASN A 62 4.66 -13.30 1.63
CA ASN A 62 4.94 -14.12 2.83
C ASN A 62 5.32 -15.57 2.53
N GLY A 63 5.56 -15.91 1.26
CA GLY A 63 5.89 -17.26 0.81
C GLY A 63 4.68 -18.14 0.51
N SER A 64 3.43 -17.65 0.62
CA SER A 64 2.25 -18.36 0.14
C SER A 64 2.15 -18.31 -1.39
N ASP A 65 1.46 -19.29 -1.98
CA ASP A 65 1.14 -19.34 -3.42
C ASP A 65 2.36 -19.14 -4.34
N ASP A 66 3.48 -19.78 -4.00
CA ASP A 66 4.76 -19.67 -4.69
C ASP A 66 5.36 -18.24 -4.71
N SER A 67 4.90 -17.36 -3.80
CA SER A 67 5.43 -16.01 -3.65
C SER A 67 6.74 -16.00 -2.83
N LEU A 68 7.49 -14.90 -2.92
CA LEU A 68 8.69 -14.71 -2.10
C LEU A 68 8.31 -14.44 -0.63
N ASP A 69 8.93 -15.13 0.33
CA ASP A 69 8.93 -14.70 1.73
C ASP A 69 9.94 -13.56 1.93
N VAL A 70 9.45 -12.32 1.83
CA VAL A 70 10.28 -11.11 1.92
C VAL A 70 10.92 -10.97 3.30
N VAL A 71 10.20 -11.32 4.37
CA VAL A 71 10.71 -11.22 5.73
C VAL A 71 11.85 -12.21 5.93
N SER A 72 11.67 -13.47 5.56
CA SER A 72 12.72 -14.48 5.67
C SER A 72 13.93 -14.13 4.80
N ALA A 73 13.73 -13.64 3.58
CA ALA A 73 14.81 -13.20 2.70
C ALA A 73 15.62 -12.04 3.32
N PHE A 74 14.94 -11.07 3.93
CA PHE A 74 15.60 -9.96 4.63
C PHE A 74 16.40 -10.46 5.85
N GLU A 75 15.84 -11.36 6.65
CA GLU A 75 16.53 -11.94 7.81
C GLU A 75 17.80 -12.70 7.41
N ASP A 76 17.73 -13.52 6.37
CA ASP A 76 18.84 -14.32 5.86
C ASP A 76 19.97 -13.42 5.32
N LEU A 77 19.61 -12.38 4.58
CA LEU A 77 20.54 -11.42 4.01
C LEU A 77 21.24 -10.61 5.08
N THR A 78 20.50 -10.04 6.05
CA THR A 78 21.00 -9.02 6.95
C THR A 78 21.42 -9.55 8.33
N GLY A 79 20.85 -10.68 8.73
CA GLY A 79 20.97 -11.23 10.10
C GLY A 79 20.15 -10.46 11.15
N ILE A 80 19.30 -9.50 10.72
CA ILE A 80 18.33 -8.82 11.56
C ILE A 80 17.09 -9.70 11.67
N LYS A 81 16.55 -9.88 12.88
CA LYS A 81 15.27 -10.57 13.06
C LYS A 81 14.10 -9.62 12.90
N VAL A 82 12.99 -10.11 12.36
CA VAL A 82 11.77 -9.34 12.17
C VAL A 82 10.60 -9.98 12.91
N ASN A 83 10.05 -9.23 13.85
CA ASN A 83 8.80 -9.57 14.52
C ASN A 83 7.68 -8.82 13.80
N TYR A 84 7.05 -9.51 12.84
CA TYR A 84 6.01 -8.92 11.99
C TYR A 84 4.64 -9.14 12.62
N THR A 85 3.87 -8.07 12.79
CA THR A 85 2.51 -8.08 13.34
C THR A 85 1.59 -7.20 12.51
N THR A 86 0.28 -7.48 12.57
CA THR A 86 -0.71 -6.77 11.76
C THR A 86 -1.70 -5.96 12.60
N PHE A 87 -2.34 -4.98 11.95
CA PHE A 87 -3.42 -4.18 12.50
C PHE A 87 -4.58 -4.04 11.49
N ASP A 88 -5.77 -3.79 12.01
CA ASP A 88 -7.00 -3.74 11.21
C ASP A 88 -7.40 -2.31 10.81
N SER A 89 -6.86 -1.28 11.48
CA SER A 89 -7.18 0.12 11.19
C SER A 89 -6.07 1.07 11.64
N ASN A 90 -5.94 2.21 10.95
CA ASN A 90 -5.03 3.29 11.34
C ASN A 90 -5.31 3.77 12.78
N GLU A 91 -6.58 3.80 13.18
CA GLU A 91 -7.01 4.26 14.50
C GLU A 91 -6.53 3.30 15.60
N SER A 92 -6.62 1.99 15.40
CA SER A 92 -6.14 0.98 16.34
C SER A 92 -4.62 0.99 16.44
N MET A 93 -3.93 1.08 15.31
CA MET A 93 -2.46 1.21 15.23
C MET A 93 -2.00 2.49 15.97
N TYR A 94 -2.59 3.64 15.64
CA TYR A 94 -2.28 4.92 16.27
C TYR A 94 -2.51 4.90 17.78
N ALA A 95 -3.65 4.37 18.24
CA ALA A 95 -3.96 4.28 19.67
C ALA A 95 -2.94 3.42 20.42
N LYS A 96 -2.50 2.31 19.82
CA LYS A 96 -1.50 1.41 20.39
C LYS A 96 -0.13 2.09 20.50
N LEU A 97 0.33 2.77 19.45
CA LEU A 97 1.58 3.56 19.48
C LEU A 97 1.52 4.68 20.52
N LYS A 98 0.43 5.44 20.53
CA LYS A 98 0.25 6.57 21.43
C LYS A 98 0.19 6.17 22.92
N SER A 99 -0.32 4.98 23.20
CA SER A 99 -0.38 4.45 24.57
C SER A 99 0.98 4.01 25.11
N GLY A 100 2.00 3.83 24.26
CA GLY A 100 3.30 3.24 24.62
C GLY A 100 3.19 1.77 25.05
N ALA A 101 2.12 1.08 24.65
CA ALA A 101 1.91 -0.33 25.03
C ALA A 101 2.82 -1.32 24.31
N ALA A 102 3.44 -0.89 23.21
CA ALA A 102 4.39 -1.69 22.44
C ALA A 102 5.36 -0.76 21.69
N ASP A 103 6.59 -1.21 21.55
CA ASP A 103 7.64 -0.54 20.80
C ASP A 103 7.67 -1.14 19.39
N TYR A 104 7.51 -0.29 18.39
CA TYR A 104 7.62 -0.64 16.98
C TYR A 104 8.75 0.15 16.32
N ASP A 105 9.38 -0.47 15.32
CA ASP A 105 10.48 0.11 14.58
C ASP A 105 10.05 0.58 13.18
N VAL A 106 9.12 -0.15 12.56
CA VAL A 106 8.49 0.25 11.28
C VAL A 106 6.99 0.13 11.41
N VAL A 107 6.27 1.14 10.93
CA VAL A 107 4.80 1.18 10.83
C VAL A 107 4.38 1.64 9.44
N ILE A 108 3.23 1.16 8.98
CA ILE A 108 2.74 1.45 7.63
C ILE A 108 1.36 2.13 7.68
N PRO A 109 1.27 3.40 8.12
CA PRO A 109 0.04 4.18 8.12
C PRO A 109 -0.35 4.69 6.74
N SER A 110 -1.64 4.97 6.57
CA SER A 110 -2.13 5.74 5.42
C SER A 110 -1.82 7.24 5.57
N ASP A 111 -1.80 7.94 4.46
CA ASP A 111 -1.43 9.35 4.29
C ASP A 111 -2.05 10.30 5.32
N TYR A 112 -3.37 10.22 5.56
CA TYR A 112 -4.04 11.06 6.56
C TYR A 112 -3.56 10.82 7.99
N MET A 113 -3.21 9.57 8.30
CA MET A 113 -2.66 9.21 9.61
C MET A 113 -1.19 9.63 9.71
N VAL A 114 -0.44 9.53 8.62
CA VAL A 114 0.92 10.10 8.51
C VAL A 114 0.90 11.59 8.85
N ALA A 115 0.02 12.38 8.20
CA ALA A 115 -0.13 13.81 8.48
C ALA A 115 -0.36 14.09 9.98
N LYS A 116 -1.25 13.30 10.60
CA LYS A 116 -1.54 13.41 12.04
C LYS A 116 -0.32 13.05 12.90
N MET A 117 0.36 11.95 12.59
CA MET A 117 1.51 11.48 13.36
C MET A 117 2.71 12.43 13.24
N ILE A 118 2.94 13.04 12.07
CA ILE A 118 3.95 14.11 11.89
C ILE A 118 3.60 15.32 12.76
N ALA A 119 2.35 15.79 12.71
CA ALA A 119 1.91 16.95 13.49
C ALA A 119 2.03 16.74 15.00
N GLU A 120 1.93 15.49 15.46
CA GLU A 120 2.09 15.12 16.88
C GLU A 120 3.54 14.73 17.27
N GLY A 121 4.49 14.78 16.34
CA GLY A 121 5.89 14.43 16.59
C GLY A 121 6.10 12.94 16.91
N MET A 122 5.26 12.07 16.36
CA MET A 122 5.29 10.62 16.61
C MET A 122 6.22 9.85 15.67
N LEU A 123 6.80 10.51 14.66
CA LEU A 123 7.69 9.89 13.66
C LEU A 123 9.09 10.46 13.74
N LYS A 124 10.08 9.65 13.38
CA LYS A 124 11.48 10.08 13.19
C LYS A 124 11.71 10.56 11.76
N PRO A 125 12.52 11.60 11.55
CA PRO A 125 12.99 11.91 10.20
C PRO A 125 13.92 10.79 9.69
N LEU A 126 13.77 10.45 8.40
CA LEU A 126 14.52 9.40 7.73
C LEU A 126 15.87 9.90 7.24
N ASN A 127 16.88 9.03 7.28
CA ASN A 127 18.16 9.22 6.61
C ASN A 127 18.19 8.44 5.29
N TYR A 128 18.02 9.12 4.18
CA TYR A 128 17.95 8.51 2.85
C TYR A 128 19.27 7.92 2.34
N ASP A 129 20.40 8.19 3.00
CA ASP A 129 21.65 7.48 2.72
C ASP A 129 21.54 5.98 3.06
N ASN A 130 20.62 5.64 3.97
CA ASN A 130 20.31 4.26 4.33
C ASN A 130 19.17 3.65 3.52
N ILE A 131 18.48 4.44 2.67
CA ILE A 131 17.32 4.02 1.88
C ILE A 131 17.58 4.30 0.39
N PRO A 132 18.56 3.66 -0.24
CA PRO A 132 18.92 3.95 -1.63
C PRO A 132 17.78 3.62 -2.62
N ASN A 133 16.91 2.69 -2.27
CA ASN A 133 15.76 2.29 -3.08
C ASN A 133 14.70 3.39 -3.22
N PHE A 134 14.71 4.43 -2.38
CA PHE A 134 13.82 5.59 -2.55
C PHE A 134 13.92 6.20 -3.95
N GLN A 135 15.09 6.10 -4.59
CA GLN A 135 15.29 6.57 -5.96
C GLN A 135 14.44 5.81 -7.01
N LYS A 136 13.90 4.63 -6.64
CA LYS A 136 13.02 3.82 -7.50
C LYS A 136 11.54 4.20 -7.37
N ILE A 137 11.17 4.97 -6.33
CA ILE A 137 9.81 5.49 -6.18
C ILE A 137 9.52 6.46 -7.33
N ASP A 138 8.37 6.33 -7.95
CA ASP A 138 7.98 7.22 -9.04
C ASP A 138 7.87 8.67 -8.57
N ALA A 139 8.27 9.61 -9.42
CA ALA A 139 8.40 11.01 -9.06
C ALA A 139 7.06 11.65 -8.65
N GLU A 140 5.94 11.15 -9.18
CA GLU A 140 4.61 11.64 -8.84
C GLU A 140 4.17 11.36 -7.39
N TYR A 141 4.78 10.32 -6.76
CA TYR A 141 4.49 9.96 -5.37
C TYR A 141 5.50 10.52 -4.36
N ARG A 142 6.48 11.31 -4.84
CA ARG A 142 7.46 11.98 -3.97
C ARG A 142 6.99 13.36 -3.57
N ASN A 143 7.35 13.77 -2.36
CA ASN A 143 7.04 15.09 -1.78
C ASN A 143 5.52 15.38 -1.74
N PRO A 144 4.70 14.46 -1.21
CA PRO A 144 3.27 14.66 -1.10
C PRO A 144 2.93 15.76 -0.08
N ASP A 145 1.72 16.31 -0.18
CA ASP A 145 1.29 17.42 0.70
C ASP A 145 1.33 17.08 2.20
N TYR A 146 1.16 15.81 2.56
CA TYR A 146 1.23 15.35 3.95
C TYR A 146 2.66 15.21 4.50
N ASP A 147 3.66 15.08 3.62
CA ASP A 147 5.10 15.07 3.93
C ASP A 147 5.90 15.73 2.80
N PRO A 148 5.87 17.09 2.67
CA PRO A 148 6.31 17.81 1.47
C PRO A 148 7.79 17.64 1.09
N GLN A 149 8.58 17.03 1.96
CA GLN A 149 10.01 16.78 1.74
C GLN A 149 10.35 15.28 1.82
N ASN A 150 9.36 14.42 1.94
CA ASN A 150 9.54 13.02 2.34
C ASN A 150 10.46 12.89 3.57
N ALA A 151 10.33 13.83 4.52
CA ALA A 151 11.24 13.83 5.67
C ALA A 151 11.02 12.65 6.62
N TYR A 152 9.82 12.06 6.60
CA TYR A 152 9.37 11.05 7.57
C TYR A 152 8.92 9.74 6.95
N THR A 153 8.64 9.71 5.63
CA THR A 153 7.94 8.58 5.02
C THR A 153 8.51 8.18 3.66
N VAL A 154 8.41 6.87 3.38
CA VAL A 154 8.60 6.31 2.04
C VAL A 154 7.25 5.76 1.57
N PRO A 155 6.72 6.20 0.42
CA PRO A 155 5.52 5.61 -0.18
C PRO A 155 5.70 4.12 -0.41
N TYR A 156 4.70 3.33 -0.03
CA TYR A 156 4.76 1.87 -0.11
C TYR A 156 3.70 1.30 -1.04
N MET A 157 2.43 1.62 -0.78
CA MET A 157 1.31 1.06 -1.53
C MET A 157 0.30 2.15 -1.89
N LEU A 158 -0.27 2.05 -3.09
CA LEU A 158 -1.41 2.84 -3.53
C LEU A 158 -2.67 2.01 -3.36
N CYS A 159 -3.64 2.55 -2.63
CA CYS A 159 -4.93 1.92 -2.42
C CYS A 159 -6.05 2.76 -3.00
N THR A 160 -6.96 2.10 -3.69
CA THR A 160 -8.23 2.69 -4.14
C THR A 160 -9.38 1.76 -3.80
N THR A 161 -10.54 2.31 -3.52
CA THR A 161 -11.72 1.54 -3.14
C THR A 161 -12.67 1.39 -4.32
N GLY A 162 -13.45 0.31 -4.33
CA GLY A 162 -14.48 0.06 -5.33
C GLY A 162 -15.49 -0.95 -4.81
N ILE A 163 -16.43 -1.30 -5.68
CA ILE A 163 -17.47 -2.26 -5.37
C ILE A 163 -17.06 -3.63 -5.92
N ILE A 164 -16.92 -4.62 -5.03
CA ILE A 164 -16.85 -6.03 -5.38
C ILE A 164 -18.23 -6.65 -5.31
N TYR A 165 -18.59 -7.47 -6.28
CA TYR A 165 -19.91 -8.09 -6.32
C TYR A 165 -19.87 -9.48 -6.94
N ASN A 166 -20.82 -10.33 -6.56
CA ASN A 166 -21.00 -11.66 -7.10
C ASN A 166 -21.95 -11.61 -8.30
N THR A 167 -21.44 -11.91 -9.50
CA THR A 167 -22.18 -11.84 -10.77
C THR A 167 -23.34 -12.83 -10.86
N THR A 168 -23.36 -13.85 -9.98
CA THR A 168 -24.47 -14.83 -9.91
C THR A 168 -25.61 -14.36 -9.00
N MET A 169 -25.36 -13.32 -8.18
CA MET A 169 -26.32 -12.77 -7.22
C MET A 169 -26.78 -11.36 -7.59
N VAL A 170 -26.06 -10.69 -8.49
CA VAL A 170 -26.30 -9.31 -8.93
C VAL A 170 -26.59 -9.31 -10.43
N ASP A 171 -27.83 -9.04 -10.81
CA ASP A 171 -28.30 -9.13 -12.20
C ASP A 171 -27.63 -8.10 -13.14
N LYS A 172 -27.25 -6.95 -12.59
CA LYS A 172 -26.64 -5.84 -13.33
C LYS A 172 -25.46 -5.30 -12.54
N ALA A 173 -24.31 -5.15 -13.21
CA ALA A 173 -23.12 -4.57 -12.59
C ALA A 173 -23.45 -3.22 -11.91
N PRO A 174 -23.01 -3.04 -10.63
CA PRO A 174 -23.15 -1.76 -9.93
C PRO A 174 -22.40 -0.65 -10.68
N THR A 175 -22.88 0.58 -10.58
CA THR A 175 -22.22 1.74 -11.20
C THR A 175 -22.08 2.92 -10.25
N SER A 176 -22.72 2.85 -9.11
CA SER A 176 -22.81 3.94 -8.14
C SER A 176 -22.62 3.43 -6.72
N TRP A 177 -22.05 4.25 -5.85
CA TRP A 177 -22.04 3.95 -4.42
C TRP A 177 -23.45 3.79 -3.85
N ALA A 178 -24.47 4.40 -4.48
CA ALA A 178 -25.86 4.24 -4.08
C ALA A 178 -26.36 2.79 -4.16
N ASP A 179 -25.73 1.93 -4.97
CA ASP A 179 -26.08 0.50 -5.08
C ASP A 179 -25.90 -0.23 -3.74
N LEU A 180 -25.00 0.27 -2.84
CA LEU A 180 -24.83 -0.24 -1.48
C LEU A 180 -25.96 0.17 -0.51
N TRP A 181 -26.93 0.96 -0.96
CA TRP A 181 -28.15 1.34 -0.24
C TRP A 181 -29.41 0.74 -0.88
N ASP A 182 -29.27 -0.12 -1.89
CA ASP A 182 -30.41 -0.74 -2.54
C ASP A 182 -30.99 -1.85 -1.65
N GLU A 183 -32.28 -1.74 -1.33
CA GLU A 183 -33.02 -2.69 -0.50
C GLU A 183 -33.05 -4.10 -1.11
N GLN A 184 -32.84 -4.25 -2.43
CA GLN A 184 -32.79 -5.57 -3.06
C GLN A 184 -31.64 -6.43 -2.53
N TYR A 185 -30.55 -5.81 -2.05
CA TYR A 185 -29.39 -6.48 -1.46
C TYR A 185 -29.41 -6.54 0.07
N ALA A 186 -30.54 -6.18 0.71
CA ALA A 186 -30.63 -6.17 2.17
C ALA A 186 -30.21 -7.51 2.79
N GLY A 187 -29.29 -7.44 3.75
CA GLY A 187 -28.70 -8.62 4.39
C GLY A 187 -27.62 -9.34 3.57
N ASN A 188 -27.25 -8.79 2.38
CA ASN A 188 -26.19 -9.31 1.51
C ASN A 188 -25.17 -8.24 1.13
N ILE A 189 -25.07 -7.14 1.90
CA ILE A 189 -24.14 -6.04 1.71
C ILE A 189 -23.02 -6.16 2.74
N LEU A 190 -21.76 -6.15 2.30
CA LEU A 190 -20.59 -6.01 3.15
C LEU A 190 -20.08 -4.58 3.09
N MET A 191 -19.81 -4.01 4.26
CA MET A 191 -19.34 -2.63 4.39
C MET A 191 -18.05 -2.60 5.23
N PHE A 192 -17.22 -1.60 5.01
CA PHE A 192 -15.99 -1.42 5.79
C PHE A 192 -16.23 -1.28 7.29
N ASN A 193 -15.45 -2.01 8.07
CA ASN A 193 -15.24 -1.76 9.50
C ASN A 193 -14.10 -0.71 9.73
N ASN A 194 -13.83 0.10 8.74
CA ASN A 194 -12.93 1.25 8.77
C ASN A 194 -13.78 2.51 8.67
N SER A 195 -13.75 3.34 9.69
CA SER A 195 -14.63 4.53 9.79
C SER A 195 -14.32 5.58 8.73
N ARG A 196 -13.06 5.74 8.35
CA ARG A 196 -12.63 6.72 7.34
C ARG A 196 -13.18 6.35 5.96
N ASP A 197 -13.01 5.10 5.55
CA ASP A 197 -13.45 4.63 4.24
C ASP A 197 -14.97 4.52 4.18
N ALA A 198 -15.62 4.02 5.24
CA ALA A 198 -17.07 4.00 5.32
C ALA A 198 -17.68 5.42 5.20
N TYR A 199 -17.05 6.40 5.83
CA TYR A 199 -17.44 7.81 5.70
C TYR A 199 -17.27 8.30 4.26
N ALA A 200 -16.12 8.04 3.65
CA ALA A 200 -15.81 8.50 2.31
C ALA A 200 -16.81 7.98 1.26
N ILE A 201 -17.19 6.71 1.34
CA ILE A 201 -18.19 6.10 0.46
C ILE A 201 -19.55 6.79 0.59
N ALA A 202 -19.99 7.03 1.82
CA ALA A 202 -21.25 7.73 2.06
C ALA A 202 -21.20 9.22 1.64
N ALA A 203 -20.03 9.85 1.77
CA ALA A 203 -19.79 11.21 1.30
C ALA A 203 -19.89 11.28 -0.23
N PHE A 204 -19.20 10.42 -0.97
CA PHE A 204 -19.31 10.34 -2.45
C PHE A 204 -20.76 10.12 -2.89
N LYS A 205 -21.46 9.14 -2.32
CA LYS A 205 -22.88 8.89 -2.60
C LYS A 205 -23.73 10.14 -2.42
N SER A 206 -23.42 10.96 -1.44
CA SER A 206 -24.19 12.16 -1.07
C SER A 206 -23.72 13.44 -1.77
N GLY A 207 -22.65 13.36 -2.59
CA GLY A 207 -22.06 14.49 -3.29
C GLY A 207 -21.27 15.44 -2.38
N HIS A 208 -20.78 14.93 -1.22
CA HIS A 208 -19.90 15.65 -0.31
C HIS A 208 -18.43 15.31 -0.56
N ASP A 209 -17.54 16.21 -0.12
CA ASP A 209 -16.11 15.94 -0.06
C ASP A 209 -15.79 14.95 1.05
N ILE A 210 -14.78 14.08 0.83
CA ILE A 210 -14.28 13.13 1.83
C ILE A 210 -13.56 13.82 3.00
N ASN A 211 -13.22 15.10 2.85
CA ASN A 211 -12.63 15.97 3.86
C ASN A 211 -13.64 17.04 4.25
N PRO A 212 -14.57 16.77 5.19
CA PRO A 212 -15.66 17.67 5.54
C PRO A 212 -15.14 19.02 6.06
N GLN A 213 -15.81 20.08 5.68
CA GLN A 213 -15.47 21.44 6.07
C GLN A 213 -16.28 21.91 7.29
N SER A 214 -17.29 21.16 7.69
CA SER A 214 -18.17 21.49 8.83
C SER A 214 -18.69 20.25 9.55
N THR A 215 -19.16 20.43 10.78
CA THR A 215 -19.83 19.38 11.55
C THR A 215 -21.16 18.97 10.90
N GLU A 216 -21.83 19.92 10.28
CA GLU A 216 -23.11 19.71 9.58
C GLU A 216 -22.94 18.72 8.42
N GLU A 217 -21.89 18.85 7.61
CA GLU A 217 -21.55 17.88 6.54
C GLU A 217 -21.29 16.48 7.12
N VAL A 218 -20.56 16.40 8.24
CA VAL A 218 -20.33 15.12 8.93
C VAL A 218 -21.66 14.50 9.36
N ASP A 219 -22.57 15.29 9.96
CA ASP A 219 -23.86 14.81 10.45
C ASP A 219 -24.74 14.30 9.29
N GLU A 220 -24.71 14.95 8.12
CA GLU A 220 -25.44 14.52 6.92
C GLU A 220 -24.91 13.16 6.43
N VAL A 221 -23.61 13.00 6.28
CA VAL A 221 -23.00 11.74 5.85
C VAL A 221 -23.23 10.61 6.84
N VAL A 222 -23.12 10.88 8.14
CA VAL A 222 -23.41 9.90 9.21
C VAL A 222 -24.88 9.49 9.20
N LYS A 223 -25.81 10.38 8.83
CA LYS A 223 -27.21 10.03 8.66
C LYS A 223 -27.43 9.03 7.55
N GLU A 224 -26.68 9.16 6.42
CA GLU A 224 -26.73 8.19 5.33
C GLU A 224 -26.20 6.81 5.77
N LEU A 225 -25.08 6.76 6.49
CA LEU A 225 -24.58 5.51 7.05
C LEU A 225 -25.54 4.85 8.03
N LYS A 226 -26.25 5.65 8.85
CA LYS A 226 -27.29 5.13 9.74
C LYS A 226 -28.50 4.58 8.97
N ALA A 227 -28.84 5.17 7.83
CA ALA A 227 -29.91 4.68 6.96
C ALA A 227 -29.50 3.37 6.25
N GLN A 228 -28.23 3.20 5.89
CA GLN A 228 -27.71 1.97 5.30
C GLN A 228 -27.67 0.81 6.30
N LYS A 229 -27.37 1.08 7.57
CA LYS A 229 -27.07 0.06 8.58
C LYS A 229 -28.06 -1.12 8.63
N PRO A 230 -29.39 -0.96 8.48
CA PRO A 230 -30.32 -2.08 8.46
C PRO A 230 -30.17 -3.02 7.25
N LEU A 231 -29.51 -2.57 6.18
CA LEU A 231 -29.29 -3.33 4.94
C LEU A 231 -28.00 -4.14 4.98
N VAL A 232 -27.04 -3.73 5.82
CA VAL A 232 -25.70 -4.32 5.91
C VAL A 232 -25.75 -5.68 6.61
N GLN A 233 -25.16 -6.69 5.97
CA GLN A 233 -24.95 -8.02 6.55
C GLN A 233 -23.90 -7.96 7.66
N ALA A 234 -22.74 -7.38 7.34
CA ALA A 234 -21.61 -7.25 8.27
C ALA A 234 -20.73 -6.04 7.92
N TYR A 235 -20.09 -5.48 8.95
CA TYR A 235 -18.97 -4.59 8.80
C TYR A 235 -17.69 -5.44 8.92
N VAL A 236 -16.83 -5.41 7.90
CA VAL A 236 -15.69 -6.32 7.73
C VAL A 236 -14.42 -5.55 7.35
N MET A 237 -13.29 -6.17 7.60
CA MET A 237 -12.00 -5.93 6.96
C MET A 237 -11.63 -7.23 6.23
N ASP A 238 -10.56 -7.91 6.58
CA ASP A 238 -10.07 -9.10 5.87
C ASP A 238 -11.08 -10.28 5.86
N GLU A 239 -12.09 -10.27 6.75
CA GLU A 239 -13.17 -11.28 6.70
C GLU A 239 -14.01 -11.22 5.41
N ILE A 240 -13.84 -10.17 4.61
CA ILE A 240 -14.50 -10.06 3.29
C ILE A 240 -14.02 -11.14 2.33
N PHE A 241 -12.76 -11.57 2.43
CA PHE A 241 -12.20 -12.62 1.59
C PHE A 241 -13.04 -13.90 1.69
N ASP A 242 -13.18 -14.44 2.89
CA ASP A 242 -13.96 -15.65 3.13
C ASP A 242 -15.42 -15.51 2.66
N LYS A 243 -16.02 -14.34 2.92
CA LYS A 243 -17.44 -14.09 2.60
C LYS A 243 -17.71 -13.94 1.11
N MET A 244 -16.88 -13.19 0.39
CA MET A 244 -17.07 -13.00 -1.05
C MET A 244 -16.66 -14.25 -1.82
N ILE A 245 -15.50 -14.86 -1.51
CA ILE A 245 -15.04 -16.10 -2.15
C ILE A 245 -16.04 -17.23 -1.88
N GLY A 246 -16.57 -17.32 -0.65
CA GLY A 246 -17.58 -18.29 -0.26
C GLY A 246 -18.98 -18.05 -0.82
N GLY A 247 -19.24 -16.92 -1.49
CA GLY A 247 -20.54 -16.55 -2.04
C GLY A 247 -21.60 -16.22 -0.98
N GLU A 248 -21.17 -15.74 0.20
CA GLU A 248 -22.06 -15.42 1.33
C GLU A 248 -22.70 -14.03 1.23
N ALA A 249 -22.22 -13.18 0.30
CA ALA A 249 -22.73 -11.83 0.09
C ALA A 249 -22.85 -11.51 -1.39
N ALA A 250 -23.80 -10.63 -1.73
CA ALA A 250 -24.05 -10.22 -3.11
C ALA A 250 -23.10 -9.09 -3.54
N ILE A 251 -22.87 -8.14 -2.65
CA ILE A 251 -22.17 -6.89 -2.96
C ILE A 251 -21.39 -6.41 -1.73
N GLY A 252 -20.21 -5.89 -1.94
CA GLY A 252 -19.37 -5.33 -0.88
C GLY A 252 -18.50 -4.20 -1.40
N VAL A 253 -17.81 -3.57 -0.49
CA VAL A 253 -16.83 -2.55 -0.80
C VAL A 253 -15.46 -2.99 -0.30
N TYR A 254 -14.44 -2.90 -1.16
CA TYR A 254 -13.09 -3.23 -0.73
C TYR A 254 -12.01 -2.56 -1.61
N TYR A 255 -10.76 -2.82 -1.27
CA TYR A 255 -9.61 -2.27 -1.97
C TYR A 255 -9.34 -3.01 -3.28
N SER A 256 -8.81 -2.30 -4.27
CA SER A 256 -8.62 -2.84 -5.63
C SER A 256 -7.64 -4.02 -5.70
N GLY A 257 -6.55 -3.99 -4.94
CA GLY A 257 -5.57 -5.08 -4.90
C GLY A 257 -6.17 -6.39 -4.39
N ASP A 258 -6.85 -6.30 -3.24
CA ASP A 258 -7.51 -7.45 -2.61
C ASP A 258 -8.67 -7.99 -3.45
N ALA A 259 -9.38 -7.09 -4.15
CA ALA A 259 -10.45 -7.51 -5.06
C ALA A 259 -9.92 -8.37 -6.21
N ILE A 260 -8.72 -8.08 -6.74
CA ILE A 260 -8.07 -8.90 -7.76
C ILE A 260 -7.80 -10.31 -7.21
N THR A 261 -7.22 -10.40 -6.02
CA THR A 261 -6.96 -11.70 -5.37
C THR A 261 -8.25 -12.50 -5.17
N MET A 262 -9.32 -11.85 -4.67
CA MET A 262 -10.61 -12.53 -4.50
C MET A 262 -11.22 -13.00 -5.84
N ILE A 263 -11.03 -12.26 -6.92
CA ILE A 263 -11.50 -12.63 -8.27
C ILE A 263 -10.71 -13.82 -8.82
N ASP A 264 -9.40 -13.90 -8.54
CA ASP A 264 -8.58 -15.03 -8.96
C ASP A 264 -9.02 -16.33 -8.26
N ASP A 265 -9.43 -16.24 -6.98
CA ASP A 265 -9.95 -17.39 -6.21
C ASP A 265 -11.40 -17.75 -6.55
N ASN A 266 -12.23 -16.76 -6.93
CA ASN A 266 -13.61 -16.98 -7.32
C ASN A 266 -13.97 -16.18 -8.57
N PRO A 267 -14.02 -16.81 -9.77
CA PRO A 267 -14.34 -16.13 -11.04
C PRO A 267 -15.78 -15.62 -11.17
N ASP A 268 -16.66 -15.94 -10.22
CA ASP A 268 -18.00 -15.36 -10.15
C ASP A 268 -17.98 -13.93 -9.58
N LEU A 269 -16.84 -13.49 -9.04
CA LEU A 269 -16.68 -12.14 -8.54
C LEU A 269 -16.26 -11.17 -9.65
N ALA A 270 -16.66 -9.91 -9.51
CA ALA A 270 -16.22 -8.82 -10.35
C ALA A 270 -16.09 -7.55 -9.51
N TRP A 271 -15.30 -6.60 -10.00
CA TRP A 271 -15.02 -5.34 -9.30
C TRP A 271 -15.21 -4.15 -10.24
N VAL A 272 -15.75 -3.04 -9.72
CA VAL A 272 -16.01 -1.83 -10.50
C VAL A 272 -15.69 -0.56 -9.72
N PHE A 273 -15.29 0.48 -10.45
CA PHE A 273 -15.26 1.84 -9.94
C PHE A 273 -16.64 2.49 -10.08
N PRO A 274 -17.20 3.06 -9.00
CA PRO A 274 -18.41 3.89 -9.07
C PRO A 274 -18.19 5.20 -9.81
N GLU A 275 -19.26 5.69 -10.45
CA GLU A 275 -19.22 6.90 -11.29
C GLU A 275 -18.94 8.18 -10.49
N GLU A 276 -19.25 8.21 -9.20
CA GLU A 276 -19.00 9.36 -8.31
C GLU A 276 -17.52 9.55 -7.98
N GLY A 277 -16.68 8.58 -8.33
CA GLY A 277 -15.28 8.56 -7.97
C GLY A 277 -14.98 7.67 -6.76
N SER A 278 -13.73 7.65 -6.33
CA SER A 278 -13.25 6.79 -5.25
C SER A 278 -12.15 7.44 -4.44
N VAL A 279 -11.86 6.86 -3.28
CA VAL A 279 -10.68 7.19 -2.49
C VAL A 279 -9.43 6.71 -3.21
N LEU A 280 -8.42 7.56 -3.25
CA LEU A 280 -7.04 7.16 -3.51
C LEU A 280 -6.25 7.51 -2.26
N SER A 281 -5.63 6.53 -1.64
CA SER A 281 -4.74 6.70 -0.49
C SER A 281 -3.36 6.14 -0.78
N VAL A 282 -2.36 6.69 -0.09
CA VAL A 282 -0.99 6.21 -0.14
C VAL A 282 -0.61 5.73 1.25
N ASP A 283 -0.31 4.44 1.37
CA ASP A 283 0.25 3.90 2.59
C ASP A 283 1.76 4.03 2.57
N CYS A 284 2.34 4.43 3.67
CA CYS A 284 3.74 4.81 3.76
C CYS A 284 4.46 4.06 4.86
N MET A 285 5.68 3.62 4.59
CA MET A 285 6.58 3.14 5.63
C MET A 285 7.14 4.32 6.42
N ALA A 286 7.09 4.22 7.74
CA ALA A 286 7.56 5.26 8.66
C ALA A 286 8.18 4.63 9.92
N ILE A 287 9.03 5.40 10.61
CA ILE A 287 9.70 4.98 11.84
C ILE A 287 9.11 5.75 13.02
N PRO A 288 8.49 5.08 14.02
CA PRO A 288 8.03 5.73 15.23
C PRO A 288 9.15 6.45 16.00
N ALA A 289 8.83 7.58 16.62
CA ALA A 289 9.78 8.37 17.41
C ALA A 289 10.41 7.58 18.57
N THR A 290 9.73 6.53 19.04
CA THR A 290 10.19 5.66 20.13
C THR A 290 11.17 4.56 19.69
N SER A 291 11.28 4.26 18.38
CA SER A 291 12.19 3.21 17.90
C SER A 291 13.64 3.46 18.35
N GLU A 292 14.31 2.42 18.82
CA GLU A 292 15.72 2.46 19.18
C GLU A 292 16.64 1.93 18.05
N HIS A 293 16.06 1.39 16.96
CA HIS A 293 16.75 0.71 15.86
C HIS A 293 16.62 1.45 14.52
N GLN A 294 16.66 2.78 14.51
CA GLN A 294 16.38 3.60 13.33
C GLN A 294 17.14 3.15 12.08
N GLU A 295 18.46 2.97 12.16
CA GLU A 295 19.28 2.61 10.99
C GLU A 295 18.95 1.21 10.45
N ALA A 296 18.63 0.26 11.33
CA ALA A 296 18.17 -1.07 10.91
C ALA A 296 16.76 -1.03 10.31
N ALA A 297 15.88 -0.16 10.83
CA ALA A 297 14.55 0.08 10.27
C ALA A 297 14.63 0.74 8.89
N GLU A 298 15.55 1.69 8.70
CA GLU A 298 15.82 2.31 7.39
C GLU A 298 16.36 1.29 6.37
N MET A 299 17.11 0.27 6.81
CA MET A 299 17.52 -0.83 5.95
C MET A 299 16.36 -1.74 5.53
N PHE A 300 15.33 -1.89 6.38
CA PHE A 300 14.13 -2.66 6.07
C PHE A 300 13.23 -1.91 5.08
N ILE A 301 13.13 -0.58 5.20
CA ILE A 301 12.39 0.31 4.30
C ILE A 301 13.05 0.35 2.91
#